data_bf6271f2d84cdd04da22163dd316d9dc
#
_entry.id   bf6271f2d84cdd04da22163dd316d9dc
#
_cell.length_a   1.000
_cell.length_b   1.000
_cell.length_c   1.000
_cell.angle_alpha   90.00
_cell.angle_beta   90.00
_cell.angle_gamma   90.00
#
_symmetry.space_group_name_H-M   'P 1'
#
loop_
_entity.id
_entity.type
_entity.pdbx_description
1 polymer ?
#
loop_
_entity_poly.entity_id
_entity_poly.type
_entity_poly.pdbx_seq_one_letter_code
_entity_poly.pdbx_strand_id
1 'polypeptide(L)'
;MPRLAQPAGSEDAQEPVGILGNLVKAGILRVLRANPDVTIGPICDALELGPTTVQPYLVELEAANIVIADPPAGEARRGSWVKYRVNNEAVTDLYLRLGLAIGEF
;
A
#
# COMPACT_ATOMS: atom_id res chain seq x y z
N MET A 1 -14.20 19.12 9.49
CA MET A 1 -14.19 17.93 8.64
C MET A 1 -15.02 16.83 9.30
N PRO A 2 -15.97 16.27 8.60
CA PRO A 2 -16.75 15.19 9.18
C PRO A 2 -15.88 13.96 9.44
N ARG A 3 -16.13 13.35 10.58
CA ARG A 3 -15.44 12.12 10.96
C ARG A 3 -16.17 10.95 10.32
N LEU A 4 -15.41 10.00 9.77
CA LEU A 4 -16.00 8.78 9.26
C LEU A 4 -16.63 8.00 10.39
N ALA A 5 -17.81 7.45 10.14
CA ALA A 5 -18.48 6.60 11.10
C ALA A 5 -17.68 5.30 11.30
N GLN A 6 -17.54 4.91 12.56
CA GLN A 6 -16.85 3.67 12.91
C GLN A 6 -17.82 2.79 13.70
N PRO A 7 -18.50 1.88 13.01
CA PRO A 7 -19.44 0.98 13.67
C PRO A 7 -18.73 0.06 14.66
N ALA A 8 -19.48 -0.44 15.62
CA ALA A 8 -18.97 -1.40 16.59
C ALA A 8 -18.40 -2.62 15.85
N GLY A 9 -17.24 -3.11 16.33
CA GLY A 9 -16.57 -4.26 15.72
C GLY A 9 -15.75 -3.94 14.49
N SER A 10 -15.54 -2.64 14.18
CA SER A 10 -14.80 -2.23 13.00
C SER A 10 -13.29 -2.22 13.19
N GLU A 11 -12.78 -2.44 14.40
CA GLU A 11 -11.35 -2.34 14.69
C GLU A 11 -10.51 -3.27 13.83
N ASP A 12 -10.97 -4.50 13.63
CA ASP A 12 -10.25 -5.50 12.84
C ASP A 12 -10.30 -5.20 11.35
N ALA A 13 -11.24 -4.38 10.91
CA ALA A 13 -11.42 -4.04 9.50
C ALA A 13 -10.68 -2.76 9.11
N GLN A 14 -10.22 -1.95 10.06
CA GLN A 14 -9.64 -0.64 9.76
C GLN A 14 -8.44 -0.71 8.81
N GLU A 15 -7.46 -1.54 9.12
CA GLU A 15 -6.26 -1.65 8.29
C GLU A 15 -6.56 -2.29 6.94
N PRO A 16 -7.25 -3.46 6.86
CA PRO A 16 -7.59 -4.04 5.56
C PRO A 16 -8.39 -3.10 4.67
N VAL A 17 -9.39 -2.42 5.21
CA VAL A 17 -10.21 -1.48 4.44
C VAL A 17 -9.38 -0.26 4.03
N GLY A 18 -8.58 0.28 4.95
CA GLY A 18 -7.77 1.46 4.68
C GLY A 18 -6.74 1.25 3.59
N ILE A 19 -6.23 0.04 3.44
CA ILE A 19 -5.24 -0.29 2.41
C ILE A 19 -5.93 -0.81 1.16
N LEU A 20 -6.73 -1.85 1.27
CA LEU A 20 -7.34 -2.51 0.11
C LEU A 20 -8.48 -1.71 -0.50
N GLY A 21 -9.14 -0.86 0.29
CA GLY A 21 -10.21 0.00 -0.17
C GLY A 21 -9.79 1.37 -0.69
N ASN A 22 -8.49 1.66 -0.70
CA ASN A 22 -7.96 2.93 -1.21
C ASN A 22 -7.52 2.75 -2.66
N LEU A 23 -8.09 3.57 -3.56
CA LEU A 23 -7.84 3.44 -5.00
C LEU A 23 -6.36 3.60 -5.37
N VAL A 24 -5.68 4.57 -4.76
CA VAL A 24 -4.26 4.80 -5.08
C VAL A 24 -3.41 3.65 -4.54
N LYS A 25 -3.64 3.24 -3.31
CA LYS A 25 -2.89 2.13 -2.71
C LYS A 25 -3.11 0.83 -3.48
N ALA A 26 -4.37 0.54 -3.84
CA ALA A 26 -4.68 -0.64 -4.65
C ALA A 26 -4.00 -0.57 -6.01
N GLY A 27 -3.98 0.61 -6.63
CA GLY A 27 -3.31 0.82 -7.90
C GLY A 27 -1.80 0.59 -7.80
N ILE A 28 -1.17 1.08 -6.73
CA ILE A 28 0.26 0.85 -6.49
C ILE A 28 0.55 -0.65 -6.39
N LEU A 29 -0.25 -1.38 -5.60
CA LEU A 29 -0.05 -2.82 -5.44
C LEU A 29 -0.18 -3.56 -6.77
N ARG A 30 -1.15 -3.15 -7.60
CA ARG A 30 -1.34 -3.75 -8.92
C ARG A 30 -0.10 -3.54 -9.81
N VAL A 31 0.42 -2.31 -9.82
CA VAL A 31 1.62 -1.99 -10.62
C VAL A 31 2.82 -2.81 -10.15
N LEU A 32 3.01 -2.90 -8.84
CA LEU A 32 4.15 -3.63 -8.27
C LEU A 32 4.06 -5.14 -8.51
N ARG A 33 2.86 -5.70 -8.56
CA ARG A 33 2.70 -7.12 -8.89
C ARG A 33 3.09 -7.40 -10.34
N ALA A 34 2.75 -6.49 -11.24
CA ALA A 34 3.10 -6.62 -12.65
C ALA A 34 4.58 -6.29 -12.92
N ASN A 35 5.19 -5.46 -12.07
CA ASN A 35 6.54 -4.94 -12.29
C ASN A 35 7.33 -4.99 -10.97
N PRO A 36 7.83 -6.14 -10.56
CA PRO A 36 8.61 -6.23 -9.32
C PRO A 36 9.91 -5.44 -9.41
N ASP A 37 10.30 -4.86 -8.30
CA ASP A 37 11.55 -4.09 -8.15
C ASP A 37 11.62 -2.89 -9.08
N VAL A 38 10.57 -2.06 -9.09
CA VAL A 38 10.54 -0.82 -9.86
C VAL A 38 10.77 0.40 -8.96
N THR A 39 11.27 1.47 -9.56
CA THR A 39 11.41 2.77 -8.93
C THR A 39 10.10 3.54 -9.03
N ILE A 40 10.04 4.73 -8.39
CA ILE A 40 8.80 5.53 -8.36
C ILE A 40 8.36 6.02 -9.73
N GLY A 41 9.31 6.28 -10.64
CA GLY A 41 8.96 6.81 -11.98
C GLY A 41 7.95 5.96 -12.72
N PRO A 42 8.24 4.68 -12.96
CA PRO A 42 7.29 3.78 -13.62
C PRO A 42 5.95 3.65 -12.89
N ILE A 43 5.94 3.72 -11.56
CA ILE A 43 4.70 3.68 -10.79
C ILE A 43 3.85 4.91 -11.11
N CYS A 44 4.47 6.09 -11.09
CA CYS A 44 3.78 7.34 -11.41
C CYS A 44 3.23 7.31 -12.83
N ASP A 45 4.02 6.85 -13.78
CA ASP A 45 3.61 6.78 -15.19
C ASP A 45 2.40 5.85 -15.37
N ALA A 46 2.44 4.69 -14.74
CA ALA A 46 1.36 3.71 -14.86
C ALA A 46 0.06 4.22 -14.24
N LEU A 47 0.15 4.99 -13.16
CA LEU A 47 -1.03 5.54 -12.48
C LEU A 47 -1.45 6.91 -12.99
N GLU A 48 -0.62 7.53 -13.82
CA GLU A 48 -0.82 8.90 -14.31
C GLU A 48 -0.96 9.89 -13.16
N LEU A 49 -0.10 9.73 -12.14
CA LEU A 49 -0.05 10.57 -10.95
C LEU A 49 1.37 11.07 -10.74
N GLY A 50 1.51 12.24 -10.16
CA GLY A 50 2.82 12.80 -9.86
C GLY A 50 3.48 12.19 -8.63
N PRO A 51 4.83 12.34 -8.52
CA PRO A 51 5.56 11.82 -7.37
C PRO A 51 5.11 12.41 -6.04
N THR A 52 4.69 13.66 -6.01
CA THR A 52 4.20 14.29 -4.78
C THR A 52 2.91 13.65 -4.27
N THR A 53 2.12 13.03 -5.16
CA THR A 53 0.93 12.28 -4.79
C THR A 53 1.27 10.86 -4.39
N VAL A 54 2.13 10.19 -5.16
CA VAL A 54 2.42 8.76 -4.99
C VAL A 54 3.36 8.51 -3.79
N GLN A 55 4.36 9.37 -3.58
CA GLN A 55 5.37 9.16 -2.54
C GLN A 55 4.79 8.97 -1.14
N PRO A 56 3.85 9.81 -0.68
CA PRO A 56 3.26 9.62 0.66
C PRO A 56 2.58 8.26 0.82
N TYR A 57 1.92 7.76 -0.22
CA TYR A 57 1.29 6.44 -0.17
C TYR A 57 2.32 5.33 -0.09
N LEU A 58 3.44 5.46 -0.81
CA LEU A 58 4.53 4.48 -0.71
C LEU A 58 5.12 4.46 0.70
N VAL A 59 5.27 5.64 1.32
CA VAL A 59 5.76 5.74 2.69
C VAL A 59 4.82 5.00 3.65
N GLU A 60 3.51 5.22 3.51
CA GLU A 60 2.53 4.53 4.34
C GLU A 60 2.57 3.02 4.15
N LEU A 61 2.63 2.56 2.89
CA LEU A 61 2.63 1.14 2.58
C LEU A 61 3.90 0.46 3.08
N GLU A 62 5.02 1.15 2.99
CA GLU A 62 6.28 0.64 3.52
C GLU A 62 6.24 0.54 5.05
N ALA A 63 5.72 1.58 5.70
CA ALA A 63 5.58 1.59 7.16
C ALA A 63 4.66 0.46 7.66
N ALA A 64 3.66 0.12 6.88
CA ALA A 64 2.73 -0.98 7.19
C ALA A 64 3.28 -2.35 6.76
N ASN A 65 4.49 -2.40 6.19
CA ASN A 65 5.14 -3.61 5.71
C ASN A 65 4.39 -4.31 4.56
N ILE A 66 3.59 -3.54 3.84
CA ILE A 66 2.85 -4.03 2.66
C ILE A 66 3.71 -3.92 1.41
N VAL A 67 4.57 -2.91 1.35
CA VAL A 67 5.54 -2.68 0.29
C VAL A 67 6.93 -2.75 0.90
N ILE A 68 7.84 -3.40 0.20
CA ILE A 68 9.24 -3.50 0.60
C ILE A 68 10.06 -2.58 -0.30
N ALA A 69 10.84 -1.69 0.33
CA ALA A 69 11.71 -0.75 -0.37
C ALA A 69 13.16 -1.17 -0.23
N ASP A 70 13.95 -1.00 -1.28
CA ASP A 70 15.37 -1.30 -1.29
C ASP A 70 16.11 -0.09 -1.88
N PRO A 71 16.93 0.60 -1.11
CA PRO A 71 17.29 0.35 0.28
C PRO A 71 16.14 0.64 1.25
N PRO A 72 16.12 -0.07 2.40
CA PRO A 72 15.08 0.14 3.38
C PRO A 72 15.18 1.48 4.11
N ALA A 73 14.10 1.85 4.81
CA ALA A 73 14.07 3.06 5.61
C ALA A 73 15.20 3.04 6.64
N GLY A 74 15.82 4.21 6.86
CA GLY A 74 16.93 4.34 7.80
C GLY A 74 18.30 4.18 7.17
N GLU A 75 18.38 3.66 5.95
CA GLU A 75 19.63 3.62 5.18
C GLU A 75 19.70 4.80 4.22
N ALA A 76 20.89 5.05 3.67
CA ALA A 76 21.05 6.13 2.71
C ALA A 76 20.21 5.84 1.46
N ARG A 77 19.27 6.73 1.17
CA ARG A 77 18.37 6.62 0.04
C ARG A 77 18.58 7.80 -0.91
N ARG A 78 18.42 7.51 -2.18
CA ARG A 78 18.35 8.55 -3.20
C ARG A 78 17.03 8.39 -3.93
N GLY A 79 16.03 9.15 -3.53
CA GLY A 79 14.66 9.17 -4.04
C GLY A 79 14.33 8.26 -5.21
N SER A 80 14.78 8.63 -6.42
CA SER A 80 14.48 7.90 -7.64
C SER A 80 15.19 6.56 -7.80
N TRP A 81 16.14 6.24 -6.92
CA TRP A 81 16.87 4.97 -6.98
C TRP A 81 16.31 3.89 -6.08
N VAL A 82 15.36 4.24 -5.22
CA VAL A 82 14.70 3.26 -4.34
C VAL A 82 13.82 2.36 -5.19
N LYS A 83 13.98 1.05 -5.06
CA LYS A 83 13.15 0.07 -5.74
C LYS A 83 12.09 -0.45 -4.79
N TYR A 84 10.92 -0.69 -5.31
CA TYR A 84 9.76 -1.13 -4.52
C TYR A 84 9.24 -2.44 -5.04
N ARG A 85 8.79 -3.28 -4.13
CA ARG A 85 8.09 -4.52 -4.46
C ARG A 85 7.00 -4.79 -3.44
N VAL A 86 6.02 -5.57 -3.83
CA VAL A 86 4.92 -5.92 -2.92
C VAL A 86 5.36 -7.03 -1.97
N ASN A 87 4.90 -6.93 -0.72
CA ASN A 87 5.02 -8.02 0.24
C ASN A 87 3.77 -8.88 0.11
N ASN A 88 3.85 -9.94 -0.71
CA ASN A 88 2.68 -10.76 -1.04
C ASN A 88 2.03 -11.42 0.18
N GLU A 89 2.84 -11.86 1.14
CA GLU A 89 2.30 -12.48 2.36
C GLU A 89 1.48 -11.49 3.16
N ALA A 90 1.97 -10.25 3.28
CA ALA A 90 1.26 -9.21 4.03
C ALA A 90 -0.05 -8.83 3.33
N VAL A 91 -0.05 -8.75 1.99
CA VAL A 91 -1.27 -8.45 1.24
C VAL A 91 -2.29 -9.58 1.38
N THR A 92 -1.84 -10.83 1.31
CA THR A 92 -2.72 -11.98 1.52
C THR A 92 -3.34 -11.94 2.91
N ASP A 93 -2.54 -11.62 3.92
CA ASP A 93 -3.04 -11.48 5.30
C ASP A 93 -4.13 -10.42 5.39
N LEU A 94 -3.92 -9.26 4.77
CA LEU A 94 -4.93 -8.20 4.73
C LEU A 94 -6.22 -8.68 4.07
N TYR A 95 -6.10 -9.38 2.96
CA TYR A 95 -7.24 -9.90 2.23
C TYR A 95 -8.05 -10.87 3.10
N LEU A 96 -7.37 -11.78 3.78
CA LEU A 96 -8.02 -12.75 4.66
C LEU A 96 -8.68 -12.05 5.86
N ARG A 97 -8.01 -11.05 6.44
CA ARG A 97 -8.59 -10.28 7.54
C ARG A 97 -9.82 -9.49 7.11
N LEU A 98 -9.82 -8.97 5.88
CA LEU A 98 -11.00 -8.31 5.34
C LEU A 98 -12.15 -9.31 5.22
N GLY A 99 -11.88 -10.50 4.70
CA GLY A 99 -12.88 -11.56 4.58
C GLY A 99 -13.47 -11.92 5.93
N LEU A 100 -12.64 -12.06 6.97
CA LEU A 100 -13.12 -12.32 8.32
C LEU A 100 -13.98 -11.16 8.84
N ALA A 101 -13.57 -9.93 8.59
CA ALA A 101 -14.28 -8.75 9.06
C ALA A 101 -15.67 -8.60 8.45
N ILE A 102 -15.85 -9.05 7.21
CA ILE A 102 -17.14 -8.96 6.52
C ILE A 102 -17.97 -10.25 6.63
N GLY A 103 -17.47 -11.22 7.39
CA GLY A 103 -18.21 -12.45 7.63
C GLY A 103 -18.13 -13.51 6.54
N GLU A 104 -17.12 -13.40 5.65
CA GLU A 104 -16.94 -14.36 4.55
C GLU A 104 -16.44 -15.71 5.05
N PHE A 105 -15.65 -15.71 6.11
CA PHE A 105 -15.05 -16.92 6.67
C PHE A 105 -15.62 -17.27 8.04
#